data_ebba3c71e60823c13322794f8f157688
#
_entry.id   ebba3c71e60823c13322794f8f157688
#
_cell.length_a   1.000
_cell.length_b   1.000
_cell.length_c   1.000
_cell.angle_alpha   90.00
_cell.angle_beta   90.00
_cell.angle_gamma   90.00
#
_symmetry.space_group_name_H-M   'P 1'
#
loop_
_entity.id
_entity.type
_entity.pdbx_description
1 polymer ?
#
loop_
_entity_poly.entity_id
_entity_poly.type
_entity_poly.pdbx_seq_one_letter_code
_entity_poly.pdbx_strand_id
1 'polypeptide(L)'
;MDGMTEITPARLSGRRAQAARNDQLILDSARAVFIADPGAPITAVAKHAGVGISALYSRYGSKEELLRKLCTDGLEVFVAETEAALADDRDHWTVLASYMRRLVDADTSSMTVALAGTFTPTEDMFALAARGGQLLSELVDLVRDVLRAGIDTHDLSVVTELVASIKASDSMRTRELRQRYLAVILDGLRAEHSDPLPATPPTWQEISDRWQPAT
;
A
#
# COMPACT_ATOMS: atom_id res chain seq x y z
N MET A 1 44.96 7.38 33.31
CA MET A 1 43.88 6.45 33.73
C MET A 1 42.67 6.73 32.81
N ASP A 2 42.69 6.07 31.65
CA ASP A 2 41.63 6.23 30.66
C ASP A 2 40.54 5.20 30.93
N GLY A 3 39.41 5.70 31.38
CA GLY A 3 38.19 4.90 31.55
C GLY A 3 37.49 4.69 30.18
N MET A 4 37.95 3.75 29.40
CA MET A 4 37.19 3.27 28.24
C MET A 4 35.94 2.55 28.76
N THR A 5 34.79 3.22 28.67
CA THR A 5 33.50 2.61 28.98
C THR A 5 33.14 1.62 27.84
N GLU A 6 33.37 0.34 28.10
CA GLU A 6 33.00 -0.76 27.22
C GLU A 6 31.47 -0.74 27.05
N ILE A 7 30.99 -0.39 25.86
CA ILE A 7 29.56 -0.40 25.53
C ILE A 7 29.17 -1.86 25.23
N THR A 8 28.57 -2.53 26.20
CA THR A 8 28.15 -3.92 26.13
C THR A 8 27.21 -4.18 24.94
N PRO A 9 27.37 -5.28 24.16
CA PRO A 9 26.54 -5.62 22.98
C PRO A 9 25.02 -5.63 23.23
N ALA A 10 24.58 -6.02 24.42
CA ALA A 10 23.18 -6.04 24.83
C ALA A 10 22.54 -4.61 24.87
N ARG A 11 23.28 -3.57 25.21
CA ARG A 11 22.82 -2.16 25.18
C ARG A 11 22.64 -1.65 23.76
N LEU A 12 23.45 -2.11 22.81
CA LEU A 12 23.34 -1.75 21.37
C LEU A 12 22.12 -2.42 20.74
N SER A 13 21.80 -3.68 21.09
CA SER A 13 20.62 -4.39 20.62
C SER A 13 19.33 -3.74 21.13
N GLY A 14 19.27 -3.35 22.40
CA GLY A 14 18.14 -2.65 22.99
C GLY A 14 17.88 -1.26 22.37
N ARG A 15 18.94 -0.49 22.09
CA ARG A 15 18.82 0.82 21.41
C ARG A 15 18.33 0.67 19.97
N ARG A 16 18.83 -0.31 19.23
CA ARG A 16 18.37 -0.60 17.86
C ARG A 16 16.91 -1.04 17.85
N ALA A 17 16.51 -1.91 18.75
CA ALA A 17 15.11 -2.35 18.89
C ALA A 17 14.18 -1.18 19.28
N GLN A 18 14.64 -0.27 20.15
CA GLN A 18 13.88 0.94 20.50
C GLN A 18 13.78 1.91 19.31
N ALA A 19 14.85 2.11 18.56
CA ALA A 19 14.84 2.94 17.35
C ALA A 19 13.87 2.37 16.29
N ALA A 20 13.87 1.05 16.07
CA ALA A 20 12.96 0.39 15.14
C ALA A 20 11.48 0.52 15.58
N ARG A 21 11.18 0.38 16.88
CA ARG A 21 9.83 0.61 17.41
C ARG A 21 9.37 2.05 17.22
N ASN A 22 10.24 3.03 17.48
CA ASN A 22 9.91 4.44 17.26
C ASN A 22 9.70 4.75 15.79
N ASP A 23 10.47 4.13 14.90
CA ASP A 23 10.34 4.25 13.46
C ASP A 23 8.99 3.75 12.97
N GLN A 24 8.61 2.54 13.39
CA GLN A 24 7.30 1.98 13.09
C GLN A 24 6.16 2.86 13.61
N LEU A 25 6.27 3.36 14.84
CA LEU A 25 5.27 4.26 15.41
C LEU A 25 5.12 5.56 14.59
N ILE A 26 6.22 6.13 14.09
CA ILE A 26 6.19 7.29 13.21
C ILE A 26 5.50 6.96 11.88
N LEU A 27 5.84 5.82 11.27
CA LEU A 27 5.25 5.40 9.98
C LEU A 27 3.75 5.14 10.12
N ASP A 28 3.31 4.44 11.17
CA ASP A 28 1.90 4.18 11.42
C ASP A 28 1.12 5.48 11.68
N SER A 29 1.73 6.40 12.44
CA SER A 29 1.15 7.72 12.70
C SER A 29 1.08 8.58 11.43
N ALA A 30 2.11 8.55 10.60
CA ALA A 30 2.15 9.27 9.35
C ALA A 30 1.09 8.73 8.37
N ARG A 31 0.95 7.40 8.28
CA ARG A 31 -0.11 6.76 7.50
C ARG A 31 -1.50 7.23 7.94
N ALA A 32 -1.80 7.17 9.24
CA ALA A 32 -3.09 7.59 9.77
C ALA A 32 -3.38 9.09 9.49
N VAL A 33 -2.37 9.97 9.70
CA VAL A 33 -2.51 11.41 9.49
C VAL A 33 -2.71 11.74 8.02
N PHE A 34 -1.89 11.20 7.12
CA PHE A 34 -1.93 11.56 5.70
C PHE A 34 -3.09 10.90 4.93
N ILE A 35 -3.59 9.75 5.37
CA ILE A 35 -4.85 9.19 4.83
C ILE A 35 -6.05 10.07 5.23
N ALA A 36 -6.03 10.66 6.43
CA ALA A 36 -7.10 11.56 6.88
C ALA A 36 -7.02 12.95 6.23
N ASP A 37 -5.81 13.49 6.11
CA ASP A 37 -5.52 14.79 5.50
C ASP A 37 -4.15 14.76 4.79
N PRO A 38 -4.11 14.56 3.46
CA PRO A 38 -2.85 14.57 2.68
C PRO A 38 -2.07 15.90 2.80
N GLY A 39 -2.77 17.01 3.05
CA GLY A 39 -2.20 18.33 3.26
C GLY A 39 -1.56 18.54 4.64
N ALA A 40 -1.83 17.66 5.60
CA ALA A 40 -1.39 17.84 7.00
C ALA A 40 0.11 18.15 7.10
N PRO A 41 0.51 19.06 7.99
CA PRO A 41 1.92 19.34 8.22
C PRO A 41 2.59 18.18 8.96
N ILE A 42 3.89 18.01 8.76
CA ILE A 42 4.69 16.95 9.43
C ILE A 42 4.64 17.04 10.97
N THR A 43 4.36 18.22 11.50
CA THR A 43 4.15 18.44 12.95
C THR A 43 2.91 17.70 13.48
N ALA A 44 1.89 17.49 12.64
CA ALA A 44 0.73 16.68 13.01
C ALA A 44 1.12 15.20 13.19
N VAL A 45 2.03 14.70 12.35
CA VAL A 45 2.61 13.35 12.50
C VAL A 45 3.39 13.22 13.80
N ALA A 46 4.28 14.17 14.10
CA ALA A 46 5.07 14.16 15.34
C ALA A 46 4.16 14.17 16.59
N LYS A 47 3.11 14.99 16.57
CA LYS A 47 2.09 15.05 17.63
C LYS A 47 1.34 13.73 17.78
N HIS A 48 0.91 13.13 16.68
CA HIS A 48 0.17 11.86 16.68
C HIS A 48 1.04 10.71 17.18
N ALA A 49 2.30 10.67 16.76
CA ALA A 49 3.29 9.66 17.19
C ALA A 49 3.81 9.87 18.62
N GLY A 50 3.54 11.02 19.25
CA GLY A 50 4.09 11.35 20.56
C GLY A 50 5.61 11.53 20.56
N VAL A 51 6.21 11.94 19.42
CA VAL A 51 7.66 12.16 19.28
C VAL A 51 7.98 13.63 19.10
N GLY A 52 9.21 14.03 19.47
CA GLY A 52 9.68 15.39 19.20
C GLY A 52 9.87 15.63 17.69
N ILE A 53 9.50 16.82 17.22
CA ILE A 53 9.64 17.19 15.80
C ILE A 53 11.09 17.08 15.30
N SER A 54 12.07 17.43 16.15
CA SER A 54 13.49 17.29 15.81
C SER A 54 13.91 15.84 15.58
N ALA A 55 13.36 14.89 16.35
CA ALA A 55 13.62 13.47 16.18
C ALA A 55 13.05 12.97 14.86
N LEU A 56 11.87 13.45 14.47
CA LEU A 56 11.24 13.11 13.19
C LEU A 56 12.06 13.63 12.01
N TYR A 57 12.47 14.91 12.02
CA TYR A 57 13.33 15.48 10.98
C TYR A 57 14.72 14.85 10.92
N SER A 58 15.29 14.46 12.06
CA SER A 58 16.55 13.71 12.09
C SER A 58 16.44 12.35 11.42
N ARG A 59 15.24 11.76 11.38
CA ARG A 59 15.00 10.44 10.81
C ARG A 59 14.64 10.49 9.32
N TYR A 60 13.80 11.44 8.90
CA TYR A 60 13.22 11.51 7.56
C TYR A 60 13.56 12.77 6.77
N GLY A 61 14.37 13.70 7.34
CA GLY A 61 14.82 14.90 6.65
C GLY A 61 13.70 15.87 6.24
N SER A 62 12.66 15.38 5.58
CA SER A 62 11.53 16.19 5.09
C SER A 62 10.20 15.43 5.13
N LYS A 63 9.08 16.18 4.96
CA LYS A 63 7.75 15.57 4.74
C LYS A 63 7.76 14.68 3.49
N GLU A 64 8.40 15.14 2.42
CA GLU A 64 8.43 14.42 1.14
C GLU A 64 9.19 13.10 1.25
N GLU A 65 10.31 13.05 1.98
CA GLU A 65 11.03 11.80 2.25
C GLU A 65 10.19 10.81 3.06
N LEU A 66 9.43 11.29 4.04
CA LEU A 66 8.50 10.45 4.79
C LEU A 66 7.38 9.90 3.90
N LEU A 67 6.83 10.71 3.00
CA LEU A 67 5.82 10.29 2.04
C LEU A 67 6.37 9.23 1.06
N ARG A 68 7.57 9.46 0.54
CA ARG A 68 8.27 8.49 -0.32
C ARG A 68 8.47 7.15 0.39
N LYS A 69 8.95 7.19 1.64
CA LYS A 69 9.12 5.97 2.45
C LYS A 69 7.82 5.19 2.60
N LEU A 70 6.72 5.88 2.96
CA LEU A 70 5.41 5.24 3.12
C LEU A 70 4.91 4.59 1.82
N CYS A 71 5.07 5.27 0.69
CA CYS A 71 4.64 4.74 -0.59
C CYS A 71 5.54 3.59 -1.05
N THR A 72 6.87 3.68 -0.83
CA THR A 72 7.79 2.58 -1.13
C THR A 72 7.44 1.34 -0.32
N ASP A 73 7.18 1.47 0.99
CA ASP A 73 6.77 0.35 1.84
C ASP A 73 5.47 -0.30 1.33
N GLY A 74 4.51 0.51 0.88
CA GLY A 74 3.27 0.01 0.28
C GLY A 74 3.52 -0.77 -1.02
N LEU A 75 4.42 -0.28 -1.88
CA LEU A 75 4.82 -0.97 -3.11
C LEU A 75 5.58 -2.28 -2.82
N GLU A 76 6.47 -2.29 -1.82
CA GLU A 76 7.18 -3.50 -1.39
C GLU A 76 6.20 -4.57 -0.89
N VAL A 77 5.21 -4.19 -0.09
CA VAL A 77 4.15 -5.12 0.35
C VAL A 77 3.33 -5.61 -0.84
N PHE A 78 2.96 -4.74 -1.78
CA PHE A 78 2.24 -5.13 -2.99
C PHE A 78 3.01 -6.16 -3.82
N VAL A 79 4.30 -5.94 -4.05
CA VAL A 79 5.18 -6.88 -4.77
C VAL A 79 5.25 -8.22 -4.02
N ALA A 80 5.53 -8.20 -2.72
CA ALA A 80 5.65 -9.42 -1.91
C ALA A 80 4.35 -10.25 -1.88
N GLU A 81 3.19 -9.59 -1.75
CA GLU A 81 1.89 -10.28 -1.77
C GLU A 81 1.57 -10.87 -3.14
N THR A 82 1.98 -10.20 -4.23
CA THR A 82 1.79 -10.71 -5.59
C THR A 82 2.71 -11.91 -5.87
N GLU A 83 3.99 -11.84 -5.45
CA GLU A 83 4.91 -12.97 -5.53
C GLU A 83 4.39 -14.18 -4.72
N ALA A 84 3.85 -13.94 -3.52
CA ALA A 84 3.25 -15.00 -2.71
C ALA A 84 2.00 -15.61 -3.36
N ALA A 85 1.21 -14.81 -4.08
CA ALA A 85 0.05 -15.31 -4.82
C ALA A 85 0.46 -16.17 -6.03
N LEU A 86 1.52 -15.78 -6.76
CA LEU A 86 2.06 -16.55 -7.87
C LEU A 86 2.66 -17.90 -7.44
N ALA A 87 3.15 -17.98 -6.19
CA ALA A 87 3.71 -19.21 -5.61
C ALA A 87 2.65 -20.10 -4.92
N ASP A 88 1.39 -19.68 -4.87
CA ASP A 88 0.30 -20.39 -4.19
C ASP A 88 -0.26 -21.49 -5.13
N ASP A 89 -0.26 -22.74 -4.69
CA ASP A 89 -0.66 -23.92 -5.48
C ASP A 89 -2.14 -24.33 -5.32
N ARG A 90 -2.93 -23.50 -4.61
CA ARG A 90 -4.38 -23.72 -4.46
C ARG A 90 -5.11 -23.48 -5.79
N ASP A 91 -6.43 -23.72 -5.81
CA ASP A 91 -7.24 -23.36 -6.98
C ASP A 91 -7.18 -21.85 -7.30
N HIS A 92 -7.23 -21.49 -8.57
CA HIS A 92 -7.01 -20.12 -9.06
C HIS A 92 -7.98 -19.11 -8.44
N TRP A 93 -9.24 -19.48 -8.18
CA TRP A 93 -10.17 -18.57 -7.52
C TRP A 93 -9.77 -18.29 -6.07
N THR A 94 -9.38 -19.31 -5.34
CA THR A 94 -8.89 -19.16 -3.95
C THR A 94 -7.64 -18.31 -3.92
N VAL A 95 -6.71 -18.49 -4.86
CA VAL A 95 -5.50 -17.66 -4.99
C VAL A 95 -5.88 -16.19 -5.17
N LEU A 96 -6.69 -15.88 -6.18
CA LEU A 96 -7.12 -14.51 -6.48
C LEU A 96 -7.87 -13.86 -5.30
N ALA A 97 -8.88 -14.56 -4.77
CA ALA A 97 -9.69 -14.01 -3.69
C ALA A 97 -8.88 -13.79 -2.40
N SER A 98 -7.94 -14.68 -2.09
CA SER A 98 -7.04 -14.53 -0.93
C SER A 98 -6.06 -13.38 -1.14
N TYR A 99 -5.48 -13.24 -2.32
CA TYR A 99 -4.62 -12.14 -2.72
C TYR A 99 -5.31 -10.78 -2.53
N MET A 100 -6.47 -10.61 -3.13
CA MET A 100 -7.23 -9.36 -3.02
C MET A 100 -7.60 -9.01 -1.57
N ARG A 101 -7.95 -10.01 -0.74
CA ARG A 101 -8.21 -9.80 0.68
C ARG A 101 -6.96 -9.35 1.45
N ARG A 102 -5.80 -9.96 1.19
CA ARG A 102 -4.54 -9.57 1.82
C ARG A 102 -4.12 -8.16 1.44
N LEU A 103 -4.27 -7.74 0.18
CA LEU A 103 -4.01 -6.36 -0.23
C LEU A 103 -4.89 -5.35 0.48
N VAL A 104 -6.19 -5.67 0.64
CA VAL A 104 -7.13 -4.80 1.37
C VAL A 104 -6.80 -4.75 2.86
N ASP A 105 -6.40 -5.87 3.48
CA ASP A 105 -6.00 -5.91 4.89
C ASP A 105 -4.67 -5.17 5.14
N ALA A 106 -3.73 -5.25 4.21
CA ALA A 106 -2.46 -4.50 4.24
C ALA A 106 -2.64 -3.00 3.98
N ASP A 107 -3.83 -2.60 3.49
CA ASP A 107 -4.18 -1.20 3.19
C ASP A 107 -3.19 -0.51 2.23
N THR A 108 -2.67 -1.26 1.25
CA THR A 108 -1.67 -0.79 0.29
C THR A 108 -2.20 0.35 -0.59
N SER A 109 -3.48 0.31 -0.93
CA SER A 109 -4.10 1.27 -1.87
C SER A 109 -4.55 2.58 -1.21
N SER A 110 -4.77 2.63 0.12
CA SER A 110 -5.22 3.88 0.78
C SER A 110 -4.21 5.01 0.67
N MET A 111 -2.91 4.69 0.75
CA MET A 111 -1.85 5.69 0.57
C MET A 111 -1.78 6.16 -0.88
N THR A 112 -1.92 5.25 -1.85
CA THR A 112 -1.98 5.57 -3.28
C THR A 112 -3.11 6.56 -3.57
N VAL A 113 -4.32 6.25 -3.10
CA VAL A 113 -5.50 7.11 -3.28
C VAL A 113 -5.33 8.48 -2.58
N ALA A 114 -4.77 8.50 -1.38
CA ALA A 114 -4.62 9.73 -0.61
C ALA A 114 -3.50 10.63 -1.12
N LEU A 115 -2.40 10.07 -1.61
CA LEU A 115 -1.17 10.82 -1.89
C LEU A 115 -0.86 11.02 -3.37
N ALA A 116 -1.67 10.49 -4.29
CA ALA A 116 -1.51 10.76 -5.71
C ALA A 116 -1.43 12.27 -5.98
N GLY A 117 -0.38 12.72 -6.70
CA GLY A 117 -0.15 14.12 -7.02
C GLY A 117 0.36 15.01 -5.86
N THR A 118 0.60 14.47 -4.65
CA THR A 118 1.06 15.27 -3.49
C THR A 118 2.57 15.37 -3.35
N PHE A 119 3.33 14.51 -4.03
CA PHE A 119 4.79 14.51 -4.07
C PHE A 119 5.30 13.92 -5.40
N THR A 120 6.58 14.08 -5.69
CA THR A 120 7.20 13.50 -6.90
C THR A 120 7.83 12.15 -6.57
N PRO A 121 7.35 11.03 -7.17
CA PRO A 121 7.98 9.72 -7.03
C PRO A 121 9.41 9.71 -7.59
N THR A 122 10.27 8.86 -7.03
CA THR A 122 11.62 8.63 -7.52
C THR A 122 11.64 7.59 -8.65
N GLU A 123 12.75 7.53 -9.41
CA GLU A 123 12.95 6.50 -10.44
C GLU A 123 12.86 5.08 -9.85
N ASP A 124 13.41 4.86 -8.66
CA ASP A 124 13.32 3.57 -7.97
C ASP A 124 11.88 3.19 -7.62
N MET A 125 11.05 4.16 -7.23
CA MET A 125 9.62 3.93 -6.97
C MET A 125 8.89 3.56 -8.27
N PHE A 126 9.20 4.22 -9.39
CA PHE A 126 8.63 3.84 -10.68
C PHE A 126 9.08 2.46 -11.13
N ALA A 127 10.36 2.09 -10.92
CA ALA A 127 10.86 0.76 -11.23
C ALA A 127 10.16 -0.32 -10.39
N LEU A 128 9.96 -0.06 -9.10
CA LEU A 128 9.24 -0.96 -8.19
C LEU A 128 7.76 -1.11 -8.57
N ALA A 129 7.10 0.00 -8.93
CA ALA A 129 5.71 -0.01 -9.41
C ALA A 129 5.58 -0.79 -10.73
N ALA A 130 6.51 -0.61 -11.66
CA ALA A 130 6.54 -1.36 -12.93
C ALA A 130 6.72 -2.86 -12.69
N ARG A 131 7.64 -3.26 -11.78
CA ARG A 131 7.79 -4.66 -11.37
C ARG A 131 6.50 -5.22 -10.79
N GLY A 132 5.85 -4.49 -9.87
CA GLY A 132 4.57 -4.91 -9.30
C GLY A 132 3.48 -5.07 -10.35
N GLY A 133 3.41 -4.16 -11.33
CA GLY A 133 2.49 -4.24 -12.46
C GLY A 133 2.73 -5.46 -13.34
N GLN A 134 4.00 -5.80 -13.60
CA GLN A 134 4.37 -7.00 -14.34
C GLN A 134 3.94 -8.28 -13.60
N LEU A 135 4.25 -8.40 -12.32
CA LEU A 135 3.84 -9.54 -11.48
C LEU A 135 2.32 -9.68 -11.43
N LEU A 136 1.60 -8.56 -11.32
CA LEU A 136 0.13 -8.59 -11.34
C LEU A 136 -0.40 -9.06 -12.70
N SER A 137 0.24 -8.69 -13.81
CA SER A 137 -0.12 -9.21 -15.14
C SER A 137 0.07 -10.72 -15.22
N GLU A 138 1.20 -11.23 -14.72
CA GLU A 138 1.47 -12.67 -14.65
C GLU A 138 0.41 -13.40 -13.78
N LEU A 139 0.01 -12.80 -12.64
CA LEU A 139 -1.04 -13.36 -11.79
C LEU A 139 -2.40 -13.37 -12.51
N VAL A 140 -2.77 -12.30 -13.23
CA VAL A 140 -4.00 -12.23 -14.00
C VAL A 140 -4.01 -13.29 -15.10
N ASP A 141 -2.89 -13.52 -15.77
CA ASP A 141 -2.77 -14.57 -16.79
C ASP A 141 -2.89 -15.97 -16.17
N LEU A 142 -2.31 -16.19 -14.99
CA LEU A 142 -2.43 -17.46 -14.25
C LEU A 142 -3.90 -17.77 -13.89
N VAL A 143 -4.66 -16.78 -13.44
CA VAL A 143 -6.04 -16.95 -12.96
C VAL A 143 -7.11 -16.64 -14.03
N ARG A 144 -6.72 -16.53 -15.28
CA ARG A 144 -7.58 -16.12 -16.41
C ARG A 144 -8.83 -16.98 -16.57
N ASP A 145 -8.72 -18.27 -16.33
CA ASP A 145 -9.80 -19.26 -16.44
C ASP A 145 -10.95 -19.05 -15.44
N VAL A 146 -10.68 -18.40 -14.33
CA VAL A 146 -11.69 -18.11 -13.28
C VAL A 146 -12.16 -16.66 -13.28
N LEU A 147 -11.53 -15.78 -14.09
CA LEU A 147 -11.92 -14.38 -14.23
C LEU A 147 -12.96 -14.18 -15.33
N ARG A 148 -13.92 -13.28 -15.05
CA ARG A 148 -14.88 -12.78 -16.03
C ARG A 148 -14.17 -12.24 -17.26
N ALA A 149 -14.70 -12.57 -18.45
CA ALA A 149 -14.17 -12.06 -19.71
C ALA A 149 -14.16 -10.51 -19.74
N GLY A 150 -13.06 -9.93 -20.21
CA GLY A 150 -12.87 -8.47 -20.27
C GLY A 150 -12.26 -7.85 -19.01
N ILE A 151 -12.03 -8.60 -17.93
CA ILE A 151 -11.26 -8.13 -16.78
C ILE A 151 -9.77 -8.09 -17.12
N ASP A 152 -9.12 -6.97 -16.85
CA ASP A 152 -7.70 -6.72 -17.04
C ASP A 152 -6.98 -6.48 -15.70
N THR A 153 -5.65 -6.48 -15.74
CA THR A 153 -4.74 -6.16 -14.64
C THR A 153 -5.09 -4.83 -13.95
N HIS A 154 -5.43 -3.82 -14.74
CA HIS A 154 -5.75 -2.48 -14.22
C HIS A 154 -7.14 -2.42 -13.55
N ASP A 155 -8.08 -3.27 -13.94
CA ASP A 155 -9.37 -3.38 -13.23
C ASP A 155 -9.18 -3.83 -11.79
N LEU A 156 -8.28 -4.81 -11.54
CA LEU A 156 -7.98 -5.26 -10.18
C LEU A 156 -7.36 -4.14 -9.33
N SER A 157 -6.51 -3.30 -9.93
CA SER A 157 -5.95 -2.11 -9.27
C SER A 157 -7.05 -1.12 -8.89
N VAL A 158 -7.95 -0.80 -9.82
CA VAL A 158 -9.10 0.08 -9.56
C VAL A 158 -10.03 -0.50 -8.49
N VAL A 159 -10.27 -1.80 -8.49
CA VAL A 159 -11.08 -2.46 -7.45
C VAL A 159 -10.48 -2.28 -6.07
N THR A 160 -9.16 -2.44 -5.90
CA THR A 160 -8.51 -2.23 -4.60
C THR A 160 -8.59 -0.78 -4.15
N GLU A 161 -8.48 0.18 -5.07
CA GLU A 161 -8.64 1.61 -4.78
C GLU A 161 -10.08 1.99 -4.40
N LEU A 162 -11.07 1.46 -5.11
CA LEU A 162 -12.48 1.65 -4.78
C LEU A 162 -12.78 1.14 -3.37
N VAL A 163 -12.28 -0.04 -3.01
CA VAL A 163 -12.43 -0.60 -1.67
C VAL A 163 -11.68 0.25 -0.63
N ALA A 164 -10.46 0.73 -0.95
CA ALA A 164 -9.67 1.59 -0.07
C ALA A 164 -10.35 2.94 0.21
N SER A 165 -11.18 3.45 -0.71
CA SER A 165 -11.95 4.69 -0.52
C SER A 165 -13.05 4.58 0.55
N ILE A 166 -13.46 3.36 0.91
CA ILE A 166 -14.46 3.13 1.96
C ILE A 166 -13.87 3.51 3.32
N LYS A 167 -14.52 4.45 4.00
CA LYS A 167 -14.16 4.93 5.33
C LYS A 167 -15.39 4.91 6.25
N ALA A 168 -15.18 4.51 7.51
CA ALA A 168 -16.18 4.53 8.56
C ALA A 168 -15.64 5.33 9.77
N SER A 169 -16.43 5.40 10.85
CA SER A 169 -16.11 6.16 12.06
C SER A 169 -14.85 5.67 12.78
N ASP A 170 -14.53 4.39 12.65
CA ASP A 170 -13.36 3.76 13.27
C ASP A 170 -12.68 2.77 12.30
N SER A 171 -11.46 2.40 12.63
CA SER A 171 -10.62 1.55 11.78
C SER A 171 -11.14 0.11 11.67
N MET A 172 -11.72 -0.45 12.74
CA MET A 172 -12.26 -1.80 12.73
C MET A 172 -13.47 -1.87 11.80
N ARG A 173 -14.41 -0.91 11.94
CA ARG A 173 -15.58 -0.83 11.07
C ARG A 173 -15.20 -0.57 9.62
N THR A 174 -14.19 0.26 9.37
CA THR A 174 -13.65 0.48 8.03
C THR A 174 -13.17 -0.84 7.41
N ARG A 175 -12.38 -1.64 8.13
CA ARG A 175 -11.88 -2.95 7.66
C ARG A 175 -13.04 -3.91 7.36
N GLU A 176 -14.02 -4.03 8.26
CA GLU A 176 -15.20 -4.88 8.06
C GLU A 176 -15.96 -4.51 6.78
N LEU A 177 -16.20 -3.21 6.56
CA LEU A 177 -16.91 -2.75 5.38
C LEU A 177 -16.11 -3.00 4.10
N ARG A 178 -14.81 -2.77 4.11
CA ARG A 178 -13.92 -3.06 2.99
C ARG A 178 -13.98 -4.54 2.61
N GLN A 179 -13.83 -5.44 3.58
CA GLN A 179 -13.93 -6.88 3.33
C GLN A 179 -15.32 -7.32 2.84
N ARG A 180 -16.38 -6.69 3.37
CA ARG A 180 -17.75 -6.94 2.91
C ARG A 180 -17.94 -6.56 1.44
N TYR A 181 -17.56 -5.34 1.07
CA TYR A 181 -17.75 -4.87 -0.31
C TYR A 181 -16.77 -5.52 -1.27
N LEU A 182 -15.56 -5.85 -0.84
CA LEU A 182 -14.66 -6.68 -1.62
C LEU A 182 -15.30 -8.04 -1.95
N ALA A 183 -15.97 -8.69 -0.99
CA ALA A 183 -16.65 -9.96 -1.24
C ALA A 183 -17.75 -9.84 -2.31
N VAL A 184 -18.52 -8.74 -2.30
CA VAL A 184 -19.53 -8.46 -3.35
C VAL A 184 -18.88 -8.24 -4.71
N ILE A 185 -17.77 -7.48 -4.77
CA ILE A 185 -17.06 -7.20 -6.01
C ILE A 185 -16.43 -8.50 -6.56
N LEU A 186 -15.77 -9.29 -5.70
CA LEU A 186 -15.18 -10.57 -6.10
C LEU A 186 -16.19 -11.51 -6.75
N ASP A 187 -17.43 -11.55 -6.24
CA ASP A 187 -18.48 -12.34 -6.88
C ASP A 187 -18.72 -11.89 -8.32
N GLY A 188 -18.76 -10.57 -8.57
CA GLY A 188 -18.91 -10.00 -9.92
C GLY A 188 -17.72 -10.21 -10.86
N LEU A 189 -16.54 -10.58 -10.34
CA LEU A 189 -15.34 -10.87 -11.13
C LEU A 189 -15.25 -12.33 -11.61
N ARG A 190 -16.19 -13.20 -11.22
CA ARG A 190 -16.18 -14.62 -11.59
C ARG A 190 -16.49 -14.86 -13.06
N ALA A 191 -15.86 -15.89 -13.62
CA ALA A 191 -16.04 -16.29 -15.02
C ALA A 191 -17.48 -16.73 -15.36
N GLU A 192 -18.30 -17.11 -14.36
CA GLU A 192 -19.69 -17.48 -14.58
C GLU A 192 -20.56 -16.32 -15.09
N HIS A 193 -20.13 -15.09 -14.90
CA HIS A 193 -20.81 -13.91 -15.43
C HIS A 193 -20.42 -13.67 -16.90
N SER A 194 -21.36 -13.82 -17.81
CA SER A 194 -21.14 -13.80 -19.26
C SER A 194 -21.49 -12.48 -19.94
N ASP A 195 -22.22 -11.58 -19.28
CA ASP A 195 -22.58 -10.30 -19.88
C ASP A 195 -21.32 -9.46 -20.16
N PRO A 196 -21.18 -8.85 -21.36
CA PRO A 196 -20.03 -8.04 -21.67
C PRO A 196 -19.94 -6.82 -20.73
N LEU A 197 -18.72 -6.51 -20.32
CA LEU A 197 -18.47 -5.28 -19.57
C LEU A 197 -18.59 -4.05 -20.50
N PRO A 198 -19.21 -2.96 -20.05
CA PRO A 198 -19.23 -1.71 -20.81
C PRO A 198 -17.84 -1.08 -20.83
N ALA A 199 -17.46 -0.49 -21.95
CA ALA A 199 -16.18 0.18 -22.19
C ALA A 199 -14.96 -0.76 -22.10
N THR A 200 -13.78 -0.19 -22.26
CA THR A 200 -12.49 -0.89 -22.12
C THR A 200 -11.92 -0.70 -20.71
N PRO A 201 -11.04 -1.61 -20.24
CA PRO A 201 -10.31 -1.42 -19.00
C PRO A 201 -9.47 -0.12 -19.03
N PRO A 202 -9.13 0.45 -17.88
CA PRO A 202 -8.25 1.61 -17.82
C PRO A 202 -6.85 1.27 -18.32
N THR A 203 -6.20 2.21 -18.99
CA THR A 203 -4.81 2.09 -19.44
C THR A 203 -3.85 2.45 -18.30
N TRP A 204 -2.60 2.00 -18.41
CA TRP A 204 -1.52 2.43 -17.51
C TRP A 204 -1.37 3.96 -17.49
N GLN A 205 -1.51 4.63 -18.63
CA GLN A 205 -1.42 6.08 -18.73
C GLN A 205 -2.48 6.77 -17.86
N GLU A 206 -3.75 6.34 -17.94
CA GLU A 206 -4.85 6.89 -17.14
C GLU A 206 -4.63 6.69 -15.63
N ILE A 207 -3.98 5.59 -15.23
CA ILE A 207 -3.62 5.33 -13.85
C ILE A 207 -2.43 6.19 -13.40
N SER A 208 -1.38 6.29 -14.23
CA SER A 208 -0.14 6.99 -13.88
C SER A 208 -0.27 8.51 -13.90
N ASP A 209 -1.15 9.07 -14.73
CA ASP A 209 -1.37 10.53 -14.84
C ASP A 209 -1.79 11.15 -13.50
N ARG A 210 -2.42 10.40 -12.62
CA ARG A 210 -2.79 10.86 -11.27
C ARG A 210 -1.58 11.23 -10.38
N TRP A 211 -0.39 10.74 -10.73
CA TRP A 211 0.85 11.00 -10.00
C TRP A 211 1.63 12.19 -10.55
N GLN A 212 1.18 12.77 -11.65
CA GLN A 212 1.78 13.97 -12.18
C GLN A 212 1.29 15.19 -11.39
N PRO A 213 2.17 16.16 -11.07
CA PRO A 213 1.76 17.40 -10.40
C PRO A 213 0.69 18.09 -11.24
N ALA A 214 -0.36 18.58 -10.59
CA ALA A 214 -1.34 19.45 -11.26
C ALA A 214 -0.61 20.67 -11.82
N THR A 215 -0.64 20.86 -13.14
CA THR A 215 -0.10 22.01 -13.86
C THR A 215 -0.88 23.28 -13.54
#